data_b28dd8d5bc0a55778d13c55607449b36
#
_entry.id   b28dd8d5bc0a55778d13c55607449b36
#
_cell.length_a   1.000
_cell.length_b   1.000
_cell.length_c   1.000
_cell.angle_alpha   90.00
_cell.angle_beta   90.00
_cell.angle_gamma   90.00
#
_symmetry.space_group_name_H-M   'P 1'
#
loop_
_entity.id
_entity.type
_entity.pdbx_description
1 polymer ?
#
loop_
_entity_poly.entity_id
_entity_poly.type
_entity_poly.pdbx_seq_one_letter_code
_entity_poly.pdbx_strand_id
1 'polypeptide(L)'
;LPLWTPHRIPLILRSLRGEGLNNVASPRGLPGCADMIAGDEQAGRSPEPTTEKYGVELILDLHGCDPSTFSRESIGAYFERLCVLIDMKREALHFWDDIGVSEEDKQTSPHTQGTSAVQFILTSSIIIHTLDQLSAVYINMFSCKAFDPKVAEQFSVEWFGADDCSARFIDRV
;
A
#
# COMPACT_ATOMS: atom_id res chain seq x y z
N LEU A 1 16.13 -9.40 31.08
CA LEU A 1 14.91 -9.13 30.31
C LEU A 1 14.48 -7.70 30.57
N PRO A 2 14.68 -6.74 29.66
CA PRO A 2 14.10 -5.42 29.81
C PRO A 2 12.66 -5.46 29.34
N LEU A 3 11.77 -4.98 30.21
CA LEU A 3 10.34 -4.79 29.99
C LEU A 3 10.15 -3.72 28.90
N TRP A 4 9.61 -4.14 27.77
CA TRP A 4 9.14 -3.26 26.70
C TRP A 4 7.95 -2.44 27.20
N THR A 5 8.13 -1.13 27.33
CA THR A 5 7.04 -0.19 27.62
C THR A 5 6.43 0.27 26.30
N PRO A 6 5.14 0.07 26.07
CA PRO A 6 4.49 0.55 24.86
C PRO A 6 4.34 2.07 24.92
N HIS A 7 5.18 2.80 24.20
CA HIS A 7 4.99 4.23 24.02
C HIS A 7 3.88 4.50 23.00
N ARG A 8 2.80 5.08 23.55
CA ARG A 8 1.72 5.84 22.92
C ARG A 8 1.12 5.25 21.64
N ILE A 9 0.05 4.51 21.81
CA ILE A 9 -0.95 4.31 20.74
C ILE A 9 -1.60 5.66 20.46
N PRO A 10 -1.53 6.20 19.21
CA PRO A 10 -2.26 7.42 18.89
C PRO A 10 -3.77 7.19 18.93
N LEU A 11 -4.48 8.18 19.43
CA LEU A 11 -5.93 8.23 19.70
C LEU A 11 -6.82 8.26 18.42
N ILE A 12 -6.42 7.69 17.31
CA ILE A 12 -7.18 7.72 16.04
C ILE A 12 -8.27 6.63 15.96
N LEU A 13 -8.34 5.69 16.88
CA LEU A 13 -9.32 4.59 16.89
C LEU A 13 -10.69 4.95 17.50
N ARG A 14 -11.07 6.23 17.59
CA ARG A 14 -12.32 6.64 18.29
C ARG A 14 -13.31 7.43 17.46
N SER A 15 -13.41 7.23 16.17
CA SER A 15 -14.53 7.88 15.43
C SER A 15 -14.91 7.18 14.13
N LEU A 16 -15.38 5.96 14.20
CA LEU A 16 -16.18 5.38 13.11
C LEU A 16 -17.22 4.41 13.71
N ARG A 17 -18.20 4.94 14.43
CA ARG A 17 -19.51 4.30 14.66
C ARG A 17 -20.59 5.34 14.60
N GLY A 18 -21.52 5.14 13.68
CA GLY A 18 -22.80 5.87 13.64
C GLY A 18 -23.22 6.15 12.21
N GLU A 19 -24.07 5.27 11.72
CA GLU A 19 -25.47 5.52 11.31
C GLU A 19 -25.62 6.25 9.97
N GLY A 20 -26.47 5.84 9.04
CA GLY A 20 -27.72 5.15 9.07
C GLY A 20 -28.25 4.95 7.63
N LEU A 21 -29.09 3.97 7.54
CA LEU A 21 -29.94 3.58 6.42
C LEU A 21 -30.80 4.71 5.87
N ASN A 22 -30.99 4.80 4.56
CA ASN A 22 -32.33 5.01 4.02
C ASN A 22 -32.45 4.59 2.54
N ASN A 23 -33.36 3.67 2.35
CA ASN A 23 -34.05 3.24 1.15
C ASN A 23 -34.69 4.40 0.38
N VAL A 24 -34.62 4.43 -0.95
CA VAL A 24 -35.74 4.85 -1.77
C VAL A 24 -35.77 4.10 -3.10
N ALA A 25 -36.96 3.65 -3.42
CA ALA A 25 -37.36 2.77 -4.48
C ALA A 25 -37.35 3.39 -5.90
N SER A 26 -37.22 2.48 -6.87
CA SER A 26 -37.45 2.63 -8.32
C SER A 26 -38.88 3.01 -8.68
N PRO A 27 -39.12 3.60 -9.84
CA PRO A 27 -40.26 3.15 -10.62
C PRO A 27 -39.90 2.74 -12.07
N ARG A 28 -40.63 1.71 -12.48
CA ARG A 28 -40.69 1.13 -13.83
C ARG A 28 -41.45 2.03 -14.81
N GLY A 29 -41.04 1.97 -16.07
CA GLY A 29 -41.85 2.43 -17.19
C GLY A 29 -41.32 1.90 -18.52
N LEU A 30 -42.06 0.96 -19.13
CA LEU A 30 -41.98 0.52 -20.51
C LEU A 30 -43.24 1.01 -21.24
N PRO A 31 -43.39 0.84 -22.57
CA PRO A 31 -42.53 0.91 -23.75
C PRO A 31 -43.13 1.79 -24.89
N GLY A 32 -42.38 2.06 -25.94
CA GLY A 32 -42.88 2.63 -27.18
C GLY A 32 -42.07 2.20 -28.40
N CYS A 33 -42.73 1.52 -29.31
CA CYS A 33 -42.22 1.05 -30.59
C CYS A 33 -42.08 2.13 -31.65
N ALA A 34 -41.30 1.79 -32.68
CA ALA A 34 -41.21 2.29 -34.07
C ALA A 34 -40.37 3.57 -34.28
N ASP A 35 -39.30 3.51 -35.07
CA ASP A 35 -39.33 3.41 -36.54
C ASP A 35 -37.93 3.10 -37.09
N MET A 36 -37.96 2.40 -38.21
CA MET A 36 -36.80 1.97 -39.04
C MET A 36 -36.26 3.13 -39.89
N ILE A 37 -35.04 2.88 -40.35
CA ILE A 37 -34.32 3.42 -41.51
C ILE A 37 -33.41 4.62 -41.26
N ALA A 38 -32.11 4.34 -41.36
CA ALA A 38 -31.19 4.79 -42.38
C ALA A 38 -29.77 4.28 -42.04
N GLY A 39 -29.17 3.52 -42.96
CA GLY A 39 -27.76 3.12 -42.85
C GLY A 39 -26.88 4.36 -42.91
N ASP A 40 -25.86 4.34 -42.06
CA ASP A 40 -24.68 5.13 -42.27
C ASP A 40 -23.46 4.28 -41.93
N GLU A 41 -22.65 4.06 -42.95
CA GLU A 41 -21.34 3.44 -42.90
C GLU A 41 -20.44 4.25 -41.97
N GLN A 42 -20.31 3.85 -40.74
CA GLN A 42 -19.16 4.27 -39.92
C GLN A 42 -18.18 3.12 -39.83
N ALA A 43 -17.30 3.08 -40.89
CA ALA A 43 -16.09 2.32 -40.87
C ALA A 43 -15.27 2.59 -39.60
N GLY A 44 -15.04 1.54 -38.82
CA GLY A 44 -13.79 1.26 -38.16
C GLY A 44 -13.17 2.37 -37.31
N ARG A 45 -13.83 2.89 -36.29
CA ARG A 45 -13.14 3.49 -35.16
C ARG A 45 -12.82 2.36 -34.17
N SER A 46 -11.55 1.93 -34.15
CA SER A 46 -11.08 1.10 -33.06
C SER A 46 -11.51 1.74 -31.74
N PRO A 47 -12.08 0.97 -30.79
CA PRO A 47 -12.40 1.54 -29.49
C PRO A 47 -11.13 2.21 -28.96
N GLU A 48 -11.22 3.49 -28.60
CA GLU A 48 -10.16 4.15 -27.86
C GLU A 48 -9.87 3.29 -26.63
N PRO A 49 -8.60 3.03 -26.29
CA PRO A 49 -8.31 2.27 -25.07
C PRO A 49 -8.99 3.01 -23.93
N THR A 50 -9.99 2.38 -23.35
CA THR A 50 -10.57 2.85 -22.09
C THR A 50 -9.44 2.80 -21.08
N THR A 51 -8.92 3.96 -20.67
CA THR A 51 -7.94 4.07 -19.60
C THR A 51 -8.66 3.83 -18.26
N GLU A 52 -9.25 2.64 -18.17
CA GLU A 52 -9.87 2.21 -16.92
C GLU A 52 -8.77 1.99 -15.90
N LYS A 53 -8.91 2.65 -14.75
CA LYS A 53 -7.96 2.55 -13.65
C LYS A 53 -7.91 1.10 -13.15
N TYR A 54 -6.76 0.44 -13.34
CA TYR A 54 -6.54 -0.91 -12.85
C TYR A 54 -6.30 -0.95 -11.35
N GLY A 55 -5.53 0.02 -10.83
CA GLY A 55 -5.13 0.03 -9.43
C GLY A 55 -4.42 1.29 -9.03
N VAL A 56 -3.74 1.24 -7.90
CA VAL A 56 -2.99 2.36 -7.32
C VAL A 56 -1.62 1.91 -6.83
N GLU A 57 -0.66 2.83 -6.81
CA GLU A 57 0.64 2.62 -6.22
C GLU A 57 1.00 3.79 -5.33
N LEU A 58 1.41 3.51 -4.09
CA LEU A 58 1.98 4.47 -3.17
C LEU A 58 3.47 4.18 -3.03
N ILE A 59 4.29 5.19 -3.27
CA ILE A 59 5.74 5.15 -3.12
C ILE A 59 6.10 6.10 -1.98
N LEU A 60 6.83 5.59 -0.99
CA LEU A 60 7.32 6.36 0.15
C LEU A 60 8.84 6.26 0.25
N ASP A 61 9.50 7.39 0.31
CA ASP A 61 10.91 7.53 0.63
C ASP A 61 11.00 8.21 2.01
N LEU A 62 11.41 7.45 3.04
CA LEU A 62 11.48 7.88 4.43
C LEU A 62 12.94 8.07 4.84
N HIS A 63 13.25 9.17 5.51
CA HIS A 63 14.60 9.50 5.96
C HIS A 63 14.61 9.89 7.45
N GLY A 64 15.79 9.73 8.09
CA GLY A 64 15.93 9.96 9.53
C GLY A 64 15.14 8.94 10.36
N CYS A 65 14.96 7.73 9.84
CA CYS A 65 14.23 6.66 10.51
C CYS A 65 15.01 6.11 11.71
N ASP A 66 14.30 5.50 12.66
CA ASP A 66 14.88 4.76 13.77
C ASP A 66 15.32 3.35 13.32
N PRO A 67 16.64 3.04 13.23
CA PRO A 67 17.14 1.73 12.80
C PRO A 67 16.70 0.58 13.71
N SER A 68 16.28 0.82 14.94
CA SER A 68 15.76 -0.22 15.82
C SER A 68 14.47 -0.86 15.29
N THR A 69 13.80 -0.21 14.34
CA THR A 69 12.59 -0.70 13.67
C THR A 69 12.86 -1.56 12.44
N PHE A 70 14.14 -1.76 12.04
CA PHE A 70 14.51 -2.44 10.79
C PHE A 70 14.63 -3.96 10.89
N SER A 71 14.39 -4.53 12.07
CA SER A 71 14.45 -5.98 12.27
C SER A 71 13.31 -6.70 11.51
N ARG A 72 13.56 -7.98 11.11
CA ARG A 72 12.51 -8.84 10.51
C ARG A 72 11.24 -8.90 11.35
N GLU A 73 11.37 -8.93 12.68
CA GLU A 73 10.23 -8.94 13.60
C GLU A 73 9.42 -7.66 13.51
N SER A 74 10.09 -6.50 13.55
CA SER A 74 9.43 -5.19 13.44
C SER A 74 8.78 -5.00 12.08
N ILE A 75 9.49 -5.33 10.97
CA ILE A 75 8.94 -5.24 9.61
C ILE A 75 7.73 -6.18 9.43
N GLY A 76 7.80 -7.39 9.98
CA GLY A 76 6.66 -8.32 9.96
C GLY A 76 5.45 -7.76 10.69
N ALA A 77 5.65 -7.16 11.87
CA ALA A 77 4.59 -6.51 12.64
C ALA A 77 4.04 -5.24 11.94
N TYR A 78 4.91 -4.49 11.27
CA TYR A 78 4.51 -3.37 10.42
C TYR A 78 3.52 -3.81 9.34
N PHE A 79 3.88 -4.83 8.55
CA PHE A 79 3.00 -5.34 7.49
C PHE A 79 1.66 -5.85 8.04
N GLU A 80 1.69 -6.53 9.19
CA GLU A 80 0.47 -7.02 9.82
C GLU A 80 -0.48 -5.88 10.17
N ARG A 81 0.02 -4.85 10.83
CA ARG A 81 -0.82 -3.72 11.26
C ARG A 81 -1.24 -2.84 10.10
N LEU A 82 -0.32 -2.57 9.16
CA LEU A 82 -0.64 -1.80 7.96
C LEU A 82 -1.76 -2.46 7.16
N CYS A 83 -1.67 -3.77 6.89
CA CYS A 83 -2.68 -4.49 6.12
C CYS A 83 -4.05 -4.47 6.78
N VAL A 84 -4.12 -4.55 8.12
CA VAL A 84 -5.38 -4.36 8.86
C VAL A 84 -5.91 -2.94 8.68
N LEU A 85 -5.03 -1.95 8.77
CA LEU A 85 -5.39 -0.53 8.70
C LEU A 85 -5.95 -0.13 7.34
N ILE A 86 -5.36 -0.66 6.24
CA ILE A 86 -5.79 -0.38 4.86
C ILE A 86 -6.74 -1.45 4.30
N ASP A 87 -7.26 -2.35 5.14
CA ASP A 87 -8.20 -3.41 4.80
C ASP A 87 -7.70 -4.33 3.66
N MET A 88 -6.46 -4.84 3.80
CA MET A 88 -5.83 -5.75 2.86
C MET A 88 -5.64 -7.14 3.46
N LYS A 89 -5.89 -8.18 2.66
CA LYS A 89 -5.65 -9.57 3.06
C LYS A 89 -4.19 -9.94 2.82
N ARG A 90 -3.48 -10.32 3.88
CA ARG A 90 -2.09 -10.79 3.80
C ARG A 90 -2.02 -12.19 3.24
N GLU A 91 -0.94 -12.41 2.45
CA GLU A 91 -0.51 -13.71 1.95
C GLU A 91 0.95 -13.97 2.40
N ALA A 92 1.79 -14.58 1.59
CA ALA A 92 3.18 -14.90 1.92
C ALA A 92 4.03 -13.64 2.20
N LEU A 93 4.94 -13.75 3.17
CA LEU A 93 5.96 -12.74 3.48
C LEU A 93 7.33 -13.35 3.25
N HIS A 94 8.18 -12.66 2.48
CA HIS A 94 9.55 -13.05 2.20
C HIS A 94 10.52 -11.94 2.59
N PHE A 95 11.65 -12.35 3.20
CA PHE A 95 12.74 -11.46 3.56
C PHE A 95 13.98 -11.79 2.77
N TRP A 96 14.77 -10.76 2.48
CA TRP A 96 16.15 -10.86 2.05
C TRP A 96 17.00 -9.91 2.88
N ASP A 97 18.03 -10.45 3.53
CA ASP A 97 19.01 -9.72 4.34
C ASP A 97 20.26 -10.59 4.51
N ASP A 98 21.22 -10.12 5.30
CA ASP A 98 22.48 -10.82 5.55
C ASP A 98 22.42 -11.90 6.65
N ILE A 99 21.23 -12.27 7.14
CA ILE A 99 21.08 -13.32 8.15
C ILE A 99 21.40 -14.69 7.54
N GLY A 100 22.47 -15.33 8.05
CA GLY A 100 22.92 -16.63 7.57
C GLY A 100 23.84 -16.55 6.35
N VAL A 101 24.20 -15.34 5.90
CA VAL A 101 25.18 -15.11 4.84
C VAL A 101 26.60 -15.14 5.41
N SER A 102 27.57 -15.70 4.65
CA SER A 102 28.99 -15.68 5.05
C SER A 102 29.53 -14.25 5.11
N GLU A 103 30.50 -13.96 5.97
CA GLU A 103 31.04 -12.60 6.15
C GLU A 103 31.56 -11.98 4.84
N GLU A 104 32.10 -12.80 3.93
CA GLU A 104 32.63 -12.37 2.64
C GLU A 104 31.56 -12.01 1.61
N ASP A 105 30.33 -12.53 1.80
CA ASP A 105 29.18 -12.31 0.90
C ASP A 105 28.21 -11.25 1.41
N LYS A 106 28.41 -10.75 2.64
CA LYS A 106 27.53 -9.73 3.23
C LYS A 106 27.61 -8.40 2.50
N GLN A 107 26.49 -7.72 2.48
CA GLN A 107 26.40 -6.35 1.95
C GLN A 107 27.05 -5.36 2.93
N THR A 108 28.03 -4.59 2.46
CA THR A 108 28.78 -3.64 3.29
C THR A 108 28.62 -2.18 2.86
N SER A 109 28.05 -1.95 1.68
CA SER A 109 27.81 -0.60 1.18
C SER A 109 26.61 0.05 1.91
N PRO A 110 26.67 1.35 2.24
CA PRO A 110 25.52 2.06 2.83
C PRO A 110 24.24 1.97 1.98
N HIS A 111 24.37 1.78 0.66
CA HIS A 111 23.23 1.66 -0.26
C HIS A 111 22.69 0.23 -0.43
N THR A 112 23.29 -0.75 0.20
CA THR A 112 22.87 -2.16 0.07
C THR A 112 22.72 -2.88 1.41
N GLN A 113 23.35 -2.37 2.48
CA GLN A 113 23.25 -2.96 3.80
C GLN A 113 21.90 -2.62 4.45
N GLY A 114 21.11 -3.65 4.72
CA GLY A 114 19.80 -3.53 5.33
C GLY A 114 18.92 -4.74 5.05
N THR A 115 17.63 -4.59 5.30
CA THR A 115 16.63 -5.64 5.12
C THR A 115 15.67 -5.27 3.98
N SER A 116 15.51 -6.20 3.04
CA SER A 116 14.45 -6.13 2.02
C SER A 116 13.36 -7.13 2.35
N ALA A 117 12.10 -6.75 2.17
CA ALA A 117 10.99 -7.66 2.36
C ALA A 117 9.85 -7.41 1.36
N VAL A 118 9.16 -8.49 1.00
CA VAL A 118 7.97 -8.47 0.16
C VAL A 118 6.84 -9.14 0.91
N GLN A 119 5.82 -8.38 1.24
CA GLN A 119 4.54 -8.88 1.72
C GLN A 119 3.58 -8.98 0.55
N PHE A 120 3.29 -10.20 0.11
CA PHE A 120 2.19 -10.41 -0.82
C PHE A 120 0.86 -10.16 -0.12
N ILE A 121 0.01 -9.39 -0.75
CA ILE A 121 -1.40 -9.20 -0.38
C ILE A 121 -2.24 -9.71 -1.54
N LEU A 122 -3.50 -10.07 -1.29
CA LEU A 122 -4.33 -10.71 -2.32
C LEU A 122 -4.31 -9.90 -3.62
N THR A 123 -3.70 -10.48 -4.68
CA THR A 123 -3.47 -9.92 -6.04
C THR A 123 -2.57 -8.67 -6.11
N SER A 124 -1.79 -8.37 -5.04
CA SER A 124 -0.99 -7.14 -4.93
C SER A 124 0.23 -7.37 -4.04
N SER A 125 1.03 -6.32 -3.77
CA SER A 125 2.24 -6.43 -2.95
C SER A 125 2.60 -5.14 -2.24
N ILE A 126 3.28 -5.29 -1.09
CA ILE A 126 3.97 -4.22 -0.40
C ILE A 126 5.43 -4.62 -0.31
N ILE A 127 6.32 -3.78 -0.82
CA ILE A 127 7.77 -4.01 -0.82
C ILE A 127 8.41 -2.96 0.08
N ILE A 128 9.38 -3.39 0.88
CA ILE A 128 10.17 -2.51 1.75
C ILE A 128 11.66 -2.79 1.60
N HIS A 129 12.46 -1.72 1.62
CA HIS A 129 13.91 -1.76 1.74
C HIS A 129 14.32 -0.83 2.86
N THR A 130 14.96 -1.35 3.90
CA THR A 130 15.60 -0.55 4.95
C THR A 130 17.09 -0.44 4.65
N LEU A 131 17.69 0.71 4.93
CA LEU A 131 19.13 0.96 4.80
C LEU A 131 19.69 1.41 6.15
N ASP A 132 20.38 0.48 6.83
CA ASP A 132 20.80 0.64 8.22
C ASP A 132 21.71 1.87 8.43
N GLN A 133 22.73 2.04 7.58
CA GLN A 133 23.68 3.15 7.70
C GLN A 133 23.13 4.50 7.29
N LEU A 134 22.06 4.52 6.46
CA LEU A 134 21.45 5.75 5.98
C LEU A 134 20.22 6.14 6.79
N SER A 135 19.80 5.31 7.74
CA SER A 135 18.54 5.52 8.49
C SER A 135 17.38 5.84 7.55
N ALA A 136 17.27 5.06 6.48
CA ALA A 136 16.27 5.28 5.43
C ALA A 136 15.42 4.04 5.17
N VAL A 137 14.17 4.27 4.77
CA VAL A 137 13.22 3.20 4.39
C VAL A 137 12.52 3.59 3.10
N TYR A 138 12.54 2.69 2.13
CA TYR A 138 11.85 2.83 0.85
C TYR A 138 10.73 1.83 0.75
N ILE A 139 9.51 2.30 0.47
CA ILE A 139 8.31 1.47 0.45
C ILE A 139 7.55 1.65 -0.86
N ASN A 140 7.16 0.53 -1.49
CA ASN A 140 6.25 0.49 -2.61
C ASN A 140 5.02 -0.32 -2.23
N MET A 141 3.83 0.27 -2.33
CA MET A 141 2.55 -0.40 -2.08
C MET A 141 1.74 -0.39 -3.37
N PHE A 142 1.74 -1.51 -4.09
CA PHE A 142 0.88 -1.68 -5.26
C PHE A 142 -0.39 -2.43 -4.87
N SER A 143 -1.55 -1.90 -5.28
CA SER A 143 -2.84 -2.54 -5.02
C SER A 143 -3.83 -2.32 -6.15
N CYS A 144 -4.51 -3.41 -6.56
CA CYS A 144 -5.69 -3.35 -7.43
C CYS A 144 -6.96 -2.91 -6.68
N LYS A 145 -6.94 -2.90 -5.34
CA LYS A 145 -8.00 -2.36 -4.49
C LYS A 145 -7.60 -0.98 -4.01
N ALA A 146 -8.55 -0.04 -4.03
CA ALA A 146 -8.33 1.29 -3.50
C ALA A 146 -8.09 1.25 -1.97
N PHE A 147 -7.20 2.10 -1.48
CA PHE A 147 -6.94 2.36 -0.06
C PHE A 147 -6.66 3.85 0.15
N ASP A 148 -6.71 4.31 1.40
CA ASP A 148 -6.35 5.68 1.73
C ASP A 148 -4.82 5.83 1.81
N PRO A 149 -4.17 6.54 0.85
CA PRO A 149 -2.73 6.69 0.83
C PRO A 149 -2.21 7.53 2.00
N LYS A 150 -3.02 8.47 2.53
CA LYS A 150 -2.61 9.30 3.65
C LYS A 150 -2.55 8.54 4.95
N VAL A 151 -3.47 7.60 5.15
CA VAL A 151 -3.45 6.68 6.30
C VAL A 151 -2.21 5.79 6.26
N ALA A 152 -1.89 5.23 5.07
CA ALA A 152 -0.71 4.39 4.91
C ALA A 152 0.60 5.17 5.09
N GLU A 153 0.70 6.39 4.52
CA GLU A 153 1.84 7.30 4.66
C GLU A 153 2.07 7.63 6.15
N GLN A 154 1.05 8.16 6.83
CA GLN A 154 1.16 8.57 8.23
C GLN A 154 1.56 7.40 9.14
N PHE A 155 0.94 6.24 8.96
CA PHE A 155 1.29 5.04 9.72
C PHE A 155 2.74 4.63 9.50
N SER A 156 3.24 4.70 8.26
CA SER A 156 4.63 4.36 7.94
C SER A 156 5.63 5.33 8.57
N VAL A 157 5.37 6.64 8.48
CA VAL A 157 6.18 7.68 9.14
C VAL A 157 6.26 7.45 10.65
N GLU A 158 5.10 7.21 11.30
CA GLU A 158 5.04 6.97 12.75
C GLU A 158 5.74 5.66 13.14
N TRP A 159 5.59 4.60 12.34
CA TRP A 159 6.19 3.30 12.64
C TRP A 159 7.72 3.34 12.62
N PHE A 160 8.28 3.94 11.57
CA PHE A 160 9.72 4.01 11.38
C PHE A 160 10.36 5.23 12.05
N GLY A 161 9.57 6.10 12.68
CA GLY A 161 10.05 7.31 13.35
C GLY A 161 10.74 8.28 12.39
N ALA A 162 10.27 8.36 11.14
CA ALA A 162 10.92 9.16 10.11
C ALA A 162 10.80 10.66 10.39
N ASP A 163 11.91 11.38 10.19
CA ASP A 163 11.97 12.85 10.29
C ASP A 163 11.47 13.54 9.01
N ASP A 164 11.62 12.86 7.85
CA ASP A 164 11.19 13.35 6.53
C ASP A 164 10.57 12.24 5.69
N CYS A 165 9.60 12.61 4.85
CA CYS A 165 8.87 11.70 3.96
C CYS A 165 8.57 12.34 2.63
N SER A 166 9.01 11.70 1.54
CA SER A 166 8.55 11.99 0.18
C SER A 166 7.55 10.92 -0.25
N ALA A 167 6.31 11.33 -0.55
CA ALA A 167 5.23 10.43 -0.93
C ALA A 167 4.73 10.72 -2.35
N ARG A 168 4.56 9.66 -3.15
CA ARG A 168 3.98 9.73 -4.49
C ARG A 168 2.86 8.70 -4.61
N PHE A 169 1.70 9.15 -5.06
CA PHE A 169 0.53 8.30 -5.29
C PHE A 169 0.19 8.30 -6.78
N ILE A 170 0.15 7.12 -7.38
CA ILE A 170 0.07 6.93 -8.83
C ILE A 170 -1.15 6.06 -9.15
N ASP A 171 -1.99 6.53 -10.06
CA ASP A 171 -3.02 5.71 -10.67
C ASP A 171 -2.38 4.82 -11.75
N ARG A 172 -2.69 3.51 -11.70
CA ARG A 172 -2.23 2.52 -12.67
C ARG A 172 -3.37 2.21 -13.64
N VAL A 173 -3.09 2.28 -14.94
CA VAL A 173 -4.03 2.06 -16.05
C VAL A 173 -3.56 0.92 -16.94
#